data_bb6a001a6957fbc684e9b0a0038fea44
#
_entry.id   bb6a001a6957fbc684e9b0a0038fea44
#
_cell.length_a   1.000
_cell.length_b   1.000
_cell.length_c   1.000
_cell.angle_alpha   90.00
_cell.angle_beta   90.00
_cell.angle_gamma   90.00
#
_symmetry.space_group_name_H-M   'P 1'
#
loop_
_entity.id
_entity.type
_entity.pdbx_description
1 polymer ?
#
loop_
_entity_poly.entity_id
_entity_poly.type
_entity_poly.pdbx_seq_one_letter_code
_entity_poly.pdbx_strand_id
1 'polypeptide(L)'
;MLKKKQNSKLKIIPLGGLEQIGMNITAFEYEDSIIVVDCGLSFPEDDMLGIDLVIPDITYLKENIDKVKGFFITHGHEDHIGAIPYVLKEINVPIYATKLTIGIIDRKLEEHGMLKTVKRKVVKYGQHINLGCFRVEFIKTNHSIQDAAALAIYSPAGIVVHTGDFKVDYTPVFGDAIDLARFGEIGKKGVLALMCDSTNAERPGFTQSEKSVGKVLDGIFEDHRKNRIIIATFASNVDRVQQIINCAEKYGRKVAIEGRSMVNIISIASELGYLSLPDNILIDVEQLRSYPDEQTVIITTGSQGESMAALSRMANGTHRKVSIKPNDTIVFSSNPIPGNEKSVTGIINELMMKGADVIFQDVHVSGHACQEDIKLIYSLVNPKYAIPVHGEYKHLVAQAKIAEQLGYDTDHIKILSSGDVLEINEDGAKVTGRVHVGNVMVDGLGVGDVGNIVLRDRQRLAEDGIIIVVMTLEAGSGQLLAGPDIVSRGFVYVRNSESLMDEAKCVLDDTMERLTDNNVTDWGKIKTEVKDALGDFVWKETKRRPMIIPIIMEV
;
A
#
# COMPACT_ATOMS: atom_id res chain seq x y z
N MET A 1 21.60 41.67 11.61
CA MET A 1 22.25 40.52 12.24
C MET A 1 21.25 39.90 13.20
N LEU A 2 20.49 38.91 12.77
CA LEU A 2 19.64 38.09 13.63
C LEU A 2 20.56 37.20 14.47
N LYS A 3 20.50 37.35 15.79
CA LYS A 3 21.19 36.45 16.73
C LYS A 3 20.76 35.04 16.40
N LYS A 4 21.66 34.17 15.90
CA LYS A 4 21.47 32.72 15.88
C LYS A 4 21.01 32.32 17.28
N LYS A 5 19.79 31.86 17.44
CA LYS A 5 19.37 31.08 18.60
C LYS A 5 20.13 29.75 18.50
N GLN A 6 21.18 29.64 19.27
CA GLN A 6 22.27 28.65 19.14
C GLN A 6 21.90 27.25 19.61
N ASN A 7 20.61 26.92 19.84
CA ASN A 7 20.21 25.66 20.45
C ASN A 7 18.99 24.94 19.86
N SER A 8 18.32 25.49 18.84
CA SER A 8 17.18 24.77 18.26
C SER A 8 17.66 23.72 17.26
N LYS A 9 17.12 22.53 17.38
CA LYS A 9 17.40 21.38 16.51
C LYS A 9 16.22 21.10 15.58
N LEU A 10 16.52 20.60 14.39
CA LEU A 10 15.51 20.02 13.53
C LEU A 10 15.11 18.66 14.09
N LYS A 11 13.81 18.39 14.21
CA LYS A 11 13.30 17.07 14.49
C LYS A 11 12.84 16.40 13.18
N ILE A 12 13.29 15.20 12.94
CA ILE A 12 12.82 14.31 11.88
C ILE A 12 12.06 13.20 12.56
N ILE A 13 10.78 13.04 12.21
CA ILE A 13 9.85 12.14 12.90
C ILE A 13 9.12 11.31 11.86
N PRO A 14 9.61 10.11 11.52
CA PRO A 14 8.87 9.17 10.68
C PRO A 14 7.60 8.72 11.42
N LEU A 15 6.44 9.01 10.88
CA LEU A 15 5.15 8.56 11.41
C LEU A 15 4.70 7.24 10.79
N GLY A 16 5.38 6.79 9.73
CA GLY A 16 5.21 5.52 9.03
C GLY A 16 6.28 5.32 7.97
N GLY A 17 6.24 4.18 7.25
CA GLY A 17 7.14 3.89 6.14
C GLY A 17 8.51 3.35 6.51
N LEU A 18 8.78 3.08 7.78
CA LEU A 18 10.00 2.42 8.25
C LEU A 18 9.67 1.06 8.84
N GLU A 19 10.58 0.09 8.62
CA GLU A 19 10.45 -1.32 9.02
C GLU A 19 9.29 -2.05 8.33
N GLN A 20 8.70 -1.42 7.31
CA GLN A 20 7.58 -1.92 6.51
C GLN A 20 7.63 -1.37 5.09
N ILE A 21 6.87 -1.97 4.17
CA ILE A 21 6.62 -1.42 2.84
C ILE A 21 5.30 -0.67 2.87
N GLY A 22 5.31 0.57 2.36
CA GLY A 22 4.13 1.44 2.31
C GLY A 22 4.00 2.39 3.49
N MET A 23 2.88 3.13 3.52
CA MET A 23 2.52 4.08 4.57
C MET A 23 3.58 5.16 4.85
N ASN A 24 4.20 5.67 3.79
CA ASN A 24 5.26 6.68 3.90
C ASN A 24 4.70 8.02 4.37
N ILE A 25 5.17 8.49 5.52
CA ILE A 25 4.83 9.80 6.08
C ILE A 25 5.90 10.21 7.08
N THR A 26 6.54 11.38 6.86
CA THR A 26 7.58 11.91 7.75
C THR A 26 7.33 13.37 8.07
N ALA A 27 7.28 13.71 9.34
CA ALA A 27 7.19 15.09 9.83
C ALA A 27 8.58 15.69 10.06
N PHE A 28 8.76 16.92 9.62
CA PHE A 28 9.93 17.75 9.91
C PHE A 28 9.49 18.92 10.76
N GLU A 29 9.93 18.97 12.01
CA GLU A 29 9.58 20.05 12.95
C GLU A 29 10.79 20.89 13.28
N TYR A 30 10.63 22.21 13.18
CA TYR A 30 11.57 23.18 13.70
C TYR A 30 10.80 24.31 14.36
N GLU A 31 10.94 24.44 15.69
CA GLU A 31 10.23 25.41 16.54
C GLU A 31 8.70 25.35 16.38
N ASP A 32 8.10 26.35 15.71
CA ASP A 32 6.66 26.53 15.50
C ASP A 32 6.16 26.08 14.11
N SER A 33 7.00 25.41 13.36
CA SER A 33 6.70 24.99 12.01
C SER A 33 6.91 23.50 11.82
N ILE A 34 5.90 22.81 11.27
CA ILE A 34 5.95 21.42 10.84
C ILE A 34 5.58 21.38 9.36
N ILE A 35 6.40 20.71 8.57
CA ILE A 35 6.05 20.25 7.23
C ILE A 35 6.05 18.72 7.21
N VAL A 36 5.24 18.15 6.34
CA VAL A 36 5.11 16.69 6.21
C VAL A 36 5.52 16.28 4.80
N VAL A 37 6.33 15.24 4.69
CA VAL A 37 6.72 14.63 3.42
C VAL A 37 5.95 13.33 3.27
N ASP A 38 5.20 13.23 2.17
CA ASP A 38 4.31 12.15 1.81
C ASP A 38 3.14 11.91 2.79
N CYS A 39 2.17 11.10 2.38
CA CYS A 39 0.99 10.74 3.15
C CYS A 39 0.39 9.46 2.55
N GLY A 40 1.13 8.37 2.72
CA GLY A 40 0.86 7.09 2.08
C GLY A 40 -0.05 6.17 2.89
N LEU A 41 -0.60 5.17 2.20
CA LEU A 41 -1.27 4.03 2.82
C LEU A 41 -0.39 2.78 2.73
N SER A 42 -0.76 1.72 3.44
CA SER A 42 -0.34 0.34 3.16
C SER A 42 -1.55 -0.55 2.89
N PHE A 43 -1.30 -1.68 2.22
CA PHE A 43 -2.32 -2.71 2.05
C PHE A 43 -2.41 -3.56 3.31
N PRO A 44 -3.61 -4.12 3.63
CA PRO A 44 -3.76 -4.98 4.80
C PRO A 44 -2.96 -6.27 4.65
N GLU A 45 -2.48 -6.80 5.76
CA GLU A 45 -1.86 -8.12 5.85
C GLU A 45 -2.94 -9.22 5.77
N ASP A 46 -2.54 -10.45 5.49
CA ASP A 46 -3.46 -11.59 5.30
C ASP A 46 -4.35 -11.89 6.50
N ASP A 47 -3.91 -11.54 7.70
CA ASP A 47 -4.66 -11.69 8.96
C ASP A 47 -5.64 -10.54 9.24
N MET A 48 -5.56 -9.44 8.50
CA MET A 48 -6.46 -8.29 8.60
C MET A 48 -7.75 -8.51 7.78
N LEU A 49 -8.51 -9.53 8.13
CA LEU A 49 -9.69 -9.95 7.38
C LEU A 49 -10.74 -8.83 7.24
N GLY A 50 -11.10 -8.52 5.99
CA GLY A 50 -12.13 -7.53 5.65
C GLY A 50 -11.69 -6.08 5.80
N ILE A 51 -10.39 -5.81 5.96
CA ILE A 51 -9.83 -4.47 5.91
C ILE A 51 -9.48 -4.13 4.46
N ASP A 52 -9.88 -2.94 4.01
CA ASP A 52 -9.63 -2.48 2.65
C ASP A 52 -8.24 -1.87 2.51
N LEU A 53 -7.82 -1.07 3.50
CA LEU A 53 -6.52 -0.41 3.53
C LEU A 53 -6.14 0.03 4.95
N VAL A 54 -4.86 0.35 5.14
CA VAL A 54 -4.31 0.83 6.40
C VAL A 54 -3.67 2.20 6.20
N ILE A 55 -3.99 3.15 7.08
CA ILE A 55 -3.43 4.51 7.05
C ILE A 55 -2.64 4.81 8.33
N PRO A 56 -1.72 5.77 8.30
CA PRO A 56 -0.93 6.13 9.48
C PRO A 56 -1.79 6.78 10.58
N ASP A 57 -1.44 6.51 11.82
CA ASP A 57 -1.90 7.31 12.94
C ASP A 57 -1.25 8.69 12.90
N ILE A 58 -2.08 9.73 12.89
CA ILE A 58 -1.67 11.13 12.79
C ILE A 58 -1.86 11.91 14.09
N THR A 59 -1.96 11.22 15.22
CA THR A 59 -2.18 11.86 16.54
C THR A 59 -1.15 12.95 16.80
N TYR A 60 0.12 12.70 16.51
CA TYR A 60 1.17 13.72 16.64
C TYR A 60 0.89 15.00 15.85
N LEU A 61 0.41 14.89 14.61
CA LEU A 61 0.08 16.05 13.77
C LEU A 61 -1.17 16.76 14.29
N LYS A 62 -2.16 16.04 14.80
CA LYS A 62 -3.39 16.60 15.39
C LYS A 62 -3.09 17.38 16.65
N GLU A 63 -2.25 16.86 17.53
CA GLU A 63 -1.80 17.54 18.75
C GLU A 63 -0.97 18.81 18.48
N ASN A 64 -0.34 18.90 17.30
CA ASN A 64 0.47 20.02 16.86
C ASN A 64 -0.12 20.76 15.65
N ILE A 65 -1.43 20.73 15.46
CA ILE A 65 -2.11 21.21 14.25
C ILE A 65 -1.77 22.68 13.90
N ASP A 66 -1.61 23.54 14.87
CA ASP A 66 -1.26 24.95 14.67
C ASP A 66 0.12 25.15 14.04
N LYS A 67 1.01 24.16 14.21
CA LYS A 67 2.35 24.17 13.64
C LYS A 67 2.39 23.55 12.23
N VAL A 68 1.43 22.69 11.87
CA VAL A 68 1.42 21.99 10.58
C VAL A 68 1.13 22.98 9.45
N LYS A 69 2.08 23.16 8.53
CA LYS A 69 2.00 24.17 7.46
C LYS A 69 1.59 23.57 6.11
N GLY A 70 1.90 22.32 5.82
CA GLY A 70 1.55 21.66 4.56
C GLY A 70 2.25 20.34 4.32
N PHE A 71 1.79 19.66 3.28
CA PHE A 71 2.34 18.40 2.78
C PHE A 71 3.14 18.63 1.50
N PHE A 72 4.30 18.01 1.41
CA PHE A 72 5.13 17.93 0.21
C PHE A 72 5.17 16.48 -0.26
N ILE A 73 4.66 16.22 -1.46
CA ILE A 73 4.51 14.87 -2.00
C ILE A 73 5.57 14.61 -3.05
N THR A 74 6.32 13.52 -2.87
CA THR A 74 7.42 13.14 -3.75
C THR A 74 6.93 12.60 -5.10
N HIS A 75 5.90 11.73 -5.09
CA HIS A 75 5.32 11.14 -6.30
C HIS A 75 3.93 10.54 -6.05
N GLY A 76 3.28 10.01 -7.08
CA GLY A 76 1.86 9.64 -7.07
C GLY A 76 1.55 8.16 -6.77
N HIS A 77 2.44 7.38 -6.15
CA HIS A 77 2.10 6.02 -5.72
C HIS A 77 1.24 6.02 -4.44
N GLU A 78 0.45 4.96 -4.27
CA GLU A 78 -0.50 4.82 -3.15
C GLU A 78 0.16 4.88 -1.78
N ASP A 79 1.32 4.31 -1.64
CA ASP A 79 2.14 4.31 -0.43
C ASP A 79 2.78 5.67 -0.11
N HIS A 80 2.54 6.69 -0.96
CA HIS A 80 2.93 8.10 -0.76
C HIS A 80 1.76 9.09 -0.78
N ILE A 81 0.61 8.73 -1.39
CA ILE A 81 -0.56 9.63 -1.47
C ILE A 81 -1.86 9.01 -0.96
N GLY A 82 -1.90 7.71 -0.73
CA GLY A 82 -3.17 6.99 -0.55
C GLY A 82 -3.92 7.39 0.72
N ALA A 83 -3.26 7.85 1.78
CA ALA A 83 -3.91 8.31 3.00
C ALA A 83 -4.40 9.76 2.94
N ILE A 84 -4.04 10.53 1.91
CA ILE A 84 -4.37 11.97 1.78
C ILE A 84 -5.86 12.25 2.02
N PRO A 85 -6.85 11.55 1.41
CA PRO A 85 -8.25 11.87 1.61
C PRO A 85 -8.73 11.66 3.05
N TYR A 86 -8.11 10.75 3.78
CA TYR A 86 -8.43 10.45 5.18
C TYR A 86 -7.80 11.46 6.11
N VAL A 87 -6.51 11.72 5.95
CA VAL A 87 -5.72 12.63 6.78
C VAL A 87 -6.20 14.08 6.64
N LEU A 88 -6.52 14.52 5.43
CA LEU A 88 -6.98 15.92 5.21
C LEU A 88 -8.41 16.21 5.67
N LYS A 89 -9.21 15.19 6.00
CA LYS A 89 -10.47 15.40 6.75
C LYS A 89 -10.21 15.94 8.15
N GLU A 90 -9.09 15.53 8.75
CA GLU A 90 -8.68 15.89 10.11
C GLU A 90 -7.75 17.11 10.13
N ILE A 91 -6.82 17.20 9.14
CA ILE A 91 -5.78 18.22 9.06
C ILE A 91 -5.78 18.85 7.67
N ASN A 92 -6.65 19.84 7.43
CA ASN A 92 -6.79 20.47 6.11
C ASN A 92 -5.76 21.57 5.89
N VAL A 93 -4.58 21.18 5.41
CA VAL A 93 -3.48 22.08 5.04
C VAL A 93 -3.12 21.91 3.55
N PRO A 94 -2.39 22.90 2.95
CA PRO A 94 -2.03 22.81 1.52
C PRO A 94 -1.13 21.63 1.18
N ILE A 95 -1.34 21.09 -0.03
CA ILE A 95 -0.48 20.06 -0.66
C ILE A 95 0.36 20.70 -1.76
N TYR A 96 1.61 20.30 -1.85
CA TYR A 96 2.58 20.71 -2.87
C TYR A 96 3.14 19.47 -3.55
N ALA A 97 2.98 19.33 -4.86
CA ALA A 97 3.50 18.22 -5.65
C ALA A 97 3.69 18.60 -7.12
N THR A 98 4.30 17.72 -7.90
CA THR A 98 4.43 17.83 -9.34
C THR A 98 3.09 17.68 -10.06
N LYS A 99 3.04 18.00 -11.35
CA LYS A 99 1.80 18.11 -12.11
C LYS A 99 1.01 16.80 -12.19
N LEU A 100 1.67 15.68 -12.51
CA LEU A 100 1.02 14.38 -12.60
C LEU A 100 0.54 13.91 -11.22
N THR A 101 1.38 14.07 -10.21
CA THR A 101 1.04 13.73 -8.82
C THR A 101 -0.20 14.49 -8.34
N ILE A 102 -0.28 15.81 -8.60
CA ILE A 102 -1.50 16.60 -8.29
C ILE A 102 -2.72 16.06 -9.05
N GLY A 103 -2.58 15.72 -10.34
CA GLY A 103 -3.69 15.16 -11.11
C GLY A 103 -4.24 13.87 -10.52
N ILE A 104 -3.37 12.99 -10.03
CA ILE A 104 -3.78 11.74 -9.36
C ILE A 104 -4.45 12.05 -8.01
N ILE A 105 -3.88 12.96 -7.22
CA ILE A 105 -4.47 13.42 -5.94
C ILE A 105 -5.84 14.05 -6.17
N ASP A 106 -6.00 14.86 -7.21
CA ASP A 106 -7.26 15.52 -7.55
C ASP A 106 -8.38 14.49 -7.79
N ARG A 107 -8.08 13.40 -8.49
CA ARG A 107 -9.04 12.32 -8.70
C ARG A 107 -9.46 11.63 -7.40
N LYS A 108 -8.48 11.35 -6.51
CA LYS A 108 -8.78 10.81 -5.19
C LYS A 108 -9.64 11.75 -4.34
N LEU A 109 -9.31 13.03 -4.34
CA LEU A 109 -10.09 14.04 -3.61
C LEU A 109 -11.50 14.20 -4.20
N GLU A 110 -11.68 14.06 -5.50
CA GLU A 110 -12.98 14.05 -6.16
C GLU A 110 -13.84 12.86 -5.70
N GLU A 111 -13.28 11.64 -5.66
CA GLU A 111 -13.95 10.43 -5.18
C GLU A 111 -14.41 10.56 -3.71
N HIS A 112 -13.68 11.33 -2.90
CA HIS A 112 -14.02 11.63 -1.50
C HIS A 112 -14.80 12.94 -1.30
N GLY A 113 -15.20 13.64 -2.37
CA GLY A 113 -15.94 14.91 -2.30
C GLY A 113 -15.14 16.09 -1.75
N MET A 114 -13.81 16.02 -1.71
CA MET A 114 -12.92 17.01 -1.08
C MET A 114 -12.21 17.93 -2.08
N LEU A 115 -12.41 17.77 -3.38
CA LEU A 115 -11.69 18.50 -4.42
C LEU A 115 -11.79 20.03 -4.26
N LYS A 116 -12.91 20.55 -3.77
CA LYS A 116 -13.14 21.99 -3.60
C LYS A 116 -12.61 22.57 -2.29
N THR A 117 -12.36 21.73 -1.29
CA THR A 117 -12.00 22.16 0.08
C THR A 117 -10.50 22.12 0.34
N VAL A 118 -9.77 21.25 -0.36
CA VAL A 118 -8.32 21.07 -0.19
C VAL A 118 -7.55 22.01 -1.14
N LYS A 119 -6.58 22.74 -0.60
CA LYS A 119 -5.67 23.58 -1.41
C LYS A 119 -4.53 22.73 -1.97
N ARG A 120 -4.37 22.72 -3.28
CA ARG A 120 -3.29 22.01 -3.99
C ARG A 120 -2.49 23.01 -4.84
N LYS A 121 -1.20 22.80 -4.91
CA LYS A 121 -0.28 23.63 -5.70
C LYS A 121 0.67 22.76 -6.49
N VAL A 122 0.60 22.88 -7.82
CA VAL A 122 1.57 22.29 -8.71
C VAL A 122 2.91 22.98 -8.57
N VAL A 123 3.98 22.22 -8.37
CA VAL A 123 5.36 22.70 -8.23
C VAL A 123 6.19 22.16 -9.40
N LYS A 124 7.07 23.02 -9.93
CA LYS A 124 8.03 22.63 -10.98
C LYS A 124 9.39 22.28 -10.35
N TYR A 125 10.16 21.45 -11.02
CA TYR A 125 11.54 21.16 -10.61
C TYR A 125 12.37 22.46 -10.53
N GLY A 126 13.23 22.54 -9.54
CA GLY A 126 14.01 23.73 -9.21
C GLY A 126 13.20 24.86 -8.53
N GLN A 127 11.88 24.77 -8.44
CA GLN A 127 11.06 25.74 -7.73
C GLN A 127 11.18 25.56 -6.22
N HIS A 128 11.31 26.69 -5.52
CA HIS A 128 11.32 26.73 -4.06
C HIS A 128 9.97 27.12 -3.50
N ILE A 129 9.53 26.42 -2.48
CA ILE A 129 8.33 26.75 -1.70
C ILE A 129 8.79 27.14 -0.29
N ASN A 130 8.45 28.36 0.14
CA ASN A 130 8.69 28.82 1.50
C ASN A 130 7.43 28.57 2.34
N LEU A 131 7.59 27.87 3.45
CA LEU A 131 6.48 27.47 4.31
C LEU A 131 6.93 27.42 5.78
N GLY A 132 6.49 28.41 6.59
CA GLY A 132 7.05 28.61 7.92
C GLY A 132 8.55 28.95 7.85
N CYS A 133 9.36 28.27 8.64
CA CYS A 133 10.83 28.40 8.61
C CYS A 133 11.51 27.54 7.54
N PHE A 134 10.75 26.70 6.85
CA PHE A 134 11.27 25.81 5.82
C PHE A 134 11.23 26.43 4.42
N ARG A 135 12.21 26.07 3.61
CA ARG A 135 12.22 26.27 2.16
C ARG A 135 12.48 24.93 1.50
N VAL A 136 11.54 24.46 0.70
CA VAL A 136 11.60 23.13 0.05
C VAL A 136 11.75 23.31 -1.45
N GLU A 137 12.70 22.61 -2.04
CA GLU A 137 12.97 22.56 -3.47
C GLU A 137 12.70 21.16 -4.00
N PHE A 138 12.01 21.08 -5.14
CA PHE A 138 11.76 19.83 -5.86
C PHE A 138 12.87 19.56 -6.87
N ILE A 139 13.52 18.41 -6.76
CA ILE A 139 14.61 17.96 -7.65
C ILE A 139 14.07 16.81 -8.50
N LYS A 140 14.31 16.85 -9.81
CA LYS A 140 13.86 15.78 -10.70
C LYS A 140 14.57 14.47 -10.40
N THR A 141 13.77 13.41 -10.20
CA THR A 141 14.22 12.01 -10.15
C THR A 141 13.52 11.17 -11.21
N ASN A 142 13.95 9.93 -11.38
CA ASN A 142 13.22 8.91 -12.14
C ASN A 142 12.75 7.82 -11.18
N HIS A 143 11.56 7.32 -11.43
CA HIS A 143 10.98 6.19 -10.71
C HIS A 143 10.12 5.37 -11.69
N SER A 144 9.30 4.43 -11.21
CA SER A 144 8.33 3.68 -12.04
C SER A 144 7.07 4.48 -12.37
N ILE A 145 6.90 5.66 -11.81
CA ILE A 145 5.89 6.66 -12.15
C ILE A 145 6.56 7.95 -12.61
N GLN A 146 5.97 8.61 -13.58
CA GLN A 146 6.49 9.89 -14.07
C GLN A 146 6.28 11.01 -13.04
N ASP A 147 7.03 12.09 -13.19
CA ASP A 147 7.01 13.27 -12.32
C ASP A 147 7.44 13.02 -10.86
N ALA A 148 8.20 11.96 -10.60
CA ALA A 148 8.80 11.74 -9.30
C ALA A 148 9.83 12.83 -8.96
N ALA A 149 9.91 13.20 -7.68
CA ALA A 149 10.81 14.24 -7.18
C ALA A 149 11.48 13.84 -5.87
N ALA A 150 12.75 14.17 -5.76
CA ALA A 150 13.42 14.31 -4.47
C ALA A 150 13.17 15.72 -3.92
N LEU A 151 13.33 15.87 -2.63
CA LEU A 151 13.13 17.13 -1.93
C LEU A 151 14.43 17.59 -1.23
N ALA A 152 14.86 18.83 -1.50
CA ALA A 152 15.86 19.49 -0.66
C ALA A 152 15.14 20.41 0.32
N ILE A 153 15.21 20.06 1.60
CA ILE A 153 14.53 20.71 2.70
C ILE A 153 15.54 21.59 3.44
N TYR A 154 15.45 22.89 3.22
CA TYR A 154 16.28 23.88 3.90
C TYR A 154 15.61 24.32 5.18
N SER A 155 16.31 24.19 6.30
CA SER A 155 15.89 24.66 7.61
C SER A 155 17.00 25.52 8.25
N PRO A 156 16.73 26.24 9.35
CA PRO A 156 17.80 26.94 10.08
C PRO A 156 18.87 26.01 10.69
N ALA A 157 18.57 24.72 10.85
CA ALA A 157 19.53 23.70 11.34
C ALA A 157 20.44 23.15 10.25
N GLY A 158 20.08 23.29 8.98
CA GLY A 158 20.82 22.76 7.83
C GLY A 158 19.91 22.23 6.72
N ILE A 159 20.52 21.60 5.72
CA ILE A 159 19.83 21.01 4.55
C ILE A 159 19.63 19.52 4.77
N VAL A 160 18.40 19.05 4.62
CA VAL A 160 18.10 17.62 4.51
C VAL A 160 17.66 17.32 3.08
N VAL A 161 18.22 16.28 2.48
CA VAL A 161 17.79 15.76 1.18
C VAL A 161 16.98 14.49 1.44
N HIS A 162 15.73 14.45 0.94
CA HIS A 162 14.88 13.27 0.92
C HIS A 162 14.75 12.82 -0.53
N THR A 163 15.22 11.62 -0.86
CA THR A 163 15.23 11.17 -2.26
C THR A 163 13.83 10.92 -2.83
N GLY A 164 12.82 10.67 -1.96
CA GLY A 164 11.66 9.92 -2.38
C GLY A 164 12.10 8.58 -2.93
N ASP A 165 11.23 7.90 -3.65
CA ASP A 165 11.57 6.70 -4.39
C ASP A 165 12.26 7.09 -5.68
N PHE A 166 13.38 6.43 -5.99
CA PHE A 166 14.17 6.83 -7.15
C PHE A 166 14.96 5.67 -7.77
N LYS A 167 15.34 5.86 -9.01
CA LYS A 167 16.41 5.12 -9.70
C LYS A 167 17.25 6.10 -10.54
N VAL A 168 18.44 5.67 -10.91
CA VAL A 168 19.27 6.43 -11.87
C VAL A 168 19.02 5.89 -13.26
N ASP A 169 18.13 6.53 -14.03
CA ASP A 169 17.83 6.17 -15.41
C ASP A 169 18.36 7.25 -16.35
N TYR A 170 19.40 6.90 -17.12
CA TYR A 170 20.02 7.82 -18.08
C TYR A 170 19.26 7.93 -19.40
N THR A 171 18.34 6.99 -19.65
CA THR A 171 17.57 6.90 -20.90
C THR A 171 16.10 6.62 -20.62
N PRO A 172 15.41 7.50 -19.85
CA PRO A 172 14.00 7.28 -19.52
C PRO A 172 13.14 7.21 -20.79
N VAL A 173 11.97 6.62 -20.68
CA VAL A 173 11.01 6.52 -21.80
C VAL A 173 10.42 7.88 -22.12
N PHE A 174 10.11 8.66 -21.10
CA PHE A 174 9.53 9.99 -21.20
C PHE A 174 10.28 11.00 -20.32
N GLY A 175 10.41 12.23 -20.83
CA GLY A 175 11.04 13.33 -20.13
C GLY A 175 12.56 13.19 -19.98
N ASP A 176 13.11 13.90 -19.00
CA ASP A 176 14.55 13.98 -18.77
C ASP A 176 15.02 12.97 -17.72
N ALA A 177 16.30 12.62 -17.77
CA ALA A 177 16.98 11.84 -16.74
C ALA A 177 16.97 12.55 -15.38
N ILE A 178 17.26 11.80 -14.32
CA ILE A 178 17.48 12.33 -12.97
C ILE A 178 18.51 13.48 -12.98
N ASP A 179 18.23 14.55 -12.25
CA ASP A 179 19.10 15.73 -12.19
C ASP A 179 20.28 15.53 -11.22
N LEU A 180 21.22 14.68 -11.61
CA LEU A 180 22.43 14.39 -10.83
C LEU A 180 23.28 15.65 -10.59
N ALA A 181 23.28 16.60 -11.54
CA ALA A 181 24.00 17.85 -11.39
C ALA A 181 23.46 18.65 -10.18
N ARG A 182 22.14 18.69 -10.03
CA ARG A 182 21.50 19.40 -8.91
C ARG A 182 21.81 18.77 -7.57
N PHE A 183 21.84 17.43 -7.47
CA PHE A 183 22.29 16.75 -6.26
C PHE A 183 23.72 17.15 -5.88
N GLY A 184 24.65 17.18 -6.84
CA GLY A 184 26.03 17.62 -6.62
C GLY A 184 26.15 19.10 -6.23
N GLU A 185 25.34 19.99 -6.81
CA GLU A 185 25.30 21.41 -6.44
C GLU A 185 24.79 21.62 -5.00
N ILE A 186 23.82 20.83 -4.57
CA ILE A 186 23.31 20.87 -3.20
C ILE A 186 24.35 20.30 -2.25
N GLY A 187 25.02 19.19 -2.63
CA GLY A 187 26.12 18.61 -1.86
C GLY A 187 27.22 19.61 -1.55
N LYS A 188 27.61 20.46 -2.52
CA LYS A 188 28.61 21.53 -2.33
C LYS A 188 28.19 22.61 -1.31
N LYS A 189 26.89 22.74 -1.00
CA LYS A 189 26.40 23.69 0.03
C LYS A 189 26.55 23.15 1.45
N GLY A 190 26.87 21.86 1.59
CA GLY A 190 26.86 21.14 2.84
C GLY A 190 25.48 20.61 3.20
N VAL A 191 25.31 19.29 3.17
CA VAL A 191 24.05 18.60 3.49
C VAL A 191 24.16 17.99 4.88
N LEU A 192 23.22 18.30 5.75
CA LEU A 192 23.14 17.81 7.11
C LEU A 192 22.77 16.33 7.14
N ALA A 193 21.75 15.93 6.38
CA ALA A 193 21.32 14.53 6.30
C ALA A 193 20.78 14.17 4.92
N LEU A 194 20.97 12.91 4.54
CA LEU A 194 20.33 12.28 3.38
C LEU A 194 19.40 11.18 3.87
N MET A 195 18.12 11.35 3.62
CA MET A 195 17.07 10.33 3.76
C MET A 195 16.91 9.65 2.40
N CYS A 196 17.36 8.41 2.30
CA CYS A 196 17.51 7.73 1.01
C CYS A 196 16.70 6.44 0.96
N ASP A 197 16.00 6.20 -0.16
CA ASP A 197 15.25 4.98 -0.48
C ASP A 197 16.12 3.72 -0.30
N SER A 198 15.61 2.73 0.45
CA SER A 198 16.33 1.50 0.78
C SER A 198 15.77 0.26 0.10
N THR A 199 14.67 0.36 -0.65
CA THR A 199 13.89 -0.80 -1.14
C THR A 199 14.73 -1.85 -1.88
N ASN A 200 15.71 -1.43 -2.69
CA ASN A 200 16.61 -2.32 -3.41
C ASN A 200 18.07 -2.29 -2.90
N ALA A 201 18.31 -1.84 -1.69
CA ALA A 201 19.68 -1.76 -1.12
C ALA A 201 20.39 -3.12 -1.01
N GLU A 202 19.65 -4.23 -1.05
CA GLU A 202 20.22 -5.59 -1.08
C GLU A 202 20.70 -6.00 -2.48
N ARG A 203 20.26 -5.30 -3.55
CA ARG A 203 20.55 -5.68 -4.95
C ARG A 203 21.83 -5.02 -5.44
N PRO A 204 22.81 -5.83 -5.90
CA PRO A 204 24.07 -5.28 -6.44
C PRO A 204 23.86 -4.60 -7.79
N GLY A 205 24.81 -3.72 -8.17
CA GLY A 205 24.83 -3.05 -9.45
C GLY A 205 23.89 -1.84 -9.56
N PHE A 206 23.53 -1.50 -10.78
CA PHE A 206 22.61 -0.41 -11.13
C PHE A 206 21.24 -0.92 -11.52
N THR A 207 20.22 -0.13 -11.28
CA THR A 207 18.87 -0.40 -11.80
C THR A 207 18.83 -0.17 -13.31
N GLN A 208 18.25 -1.12 -14.04
CA GLN A 208 18.13 -1.00 -15.50
C GLN A 208 17.17 0.12 -15.90
N SER A 209 17.38 0.68 -17.10
CA SER A 209 16.46 1.66 -17.69
C SER A 209 15.12 1.02 -18.04
N GLU A 210 14.04 1.75 -17.81
CA GLU A 210 12.67 1.36 -18.21
C GLU A 210 12.58 1.07 -19.73
N LYS A 211 13.39 1.76 -20.54
CA LYS A 211 13.47 1.57 -22.00
C LYS A 211 13.89 0.15 -22.40
N SER A 212 14.59 -0.60 -21.52
CA SER A 212 14.99 -1.98 -21.81
C SER A 212 13.78 -2.90 -21.97
N VAL A 213 12.72 -2.67 -21.22
CA VAL A 213 11.48 -3.47 -21.29
C VAL A 213 10.78 -3.28 -22.63
N GLY A 214 10.85 -2.10 -23.23
CA GLY A 214 10.28 -1.85 -24.56
C GLY A 214 10.86 -2.77 -25.65
N LYS A 215 12.14 -3.15 -25.53
CA LYS A 215 12.77 -4.10 -26.47
C LYS A 215 12.23 -5.52 -26.28
N VAL A 216 12.00 -5.92 -25.03
CA VAL A 216 11.43 -7.24 -24.70
C VAL A 216 9.98 -7.30 -25.18
N LEU A 217 9.20 -6.24 -24.92
CA LEU A 217 7.82 -6.13 -25.42
C LEU A 217 7.77 -6.22 -26.95
N ASP A 218 8.65 -5.51 -27.64
CA ASP A 218 8.73 -5.56 -29.11
C ASP A 218 8.96 -6.98 -29.62
N GLY A 219 9.88 -7.75 -28.99
CA GLY A 219 10.11 -9.17 -29.28
C GLY A 219 8.86 -10.03 -29.04
N ILE A 220 8.15 -9.82 -27.91
CA ILE A 220 6.91 -10.53 -27.62
C ILE A 220 5.85 -10.26 -28.70
N PHE A 221 5.68 -9.01 -29.12
CA PHE A 221 4.72 -8.68 -30.18
C PHE A 221 5.10 -9.32 -31.53
N GLU A 222 6.41 -9.43 -31.83
CA GLU A 222 6.92 -10.09 -33.04
C GLU A 222 6.66 -11.60 -33.01
N ASP A 223 6.98 -12.26 -31.90
CA ASP A 223 6.88 -13.73 -31.78
C ASP A 223 5.43 -14.20 -31.71
N HIS A 224 4.52 -13.36 -31.15
CA HIS A 224 3.12 -13.68 -30.95
C HIS A 224 2.17 -12.91 -31.88
N ARG A 225 2.57 -12.70 -33.13
CA ARG A 225 1.80 -11.94 -34.13
C ARG A 225 0.37 -12.44 -34.37
N LYS A 226 0.12 -13.73 -34.17
CA LYS A 226 -1.19 -14.37 -34.41
C LYS A 226 -2.07 -14.44 -33.16
N ASN A 227 -1.52 -14.11 -31.99
CA ASN A 227 -2.22 -14.26 -30.73
C ASN A 227 -2.84 -12.92 -30.27
N ARG A 228 -3.93 -12.99 -29.53
CA ARG A 228 -4.34 -11.86 -28.70
C ARG A 228 -3.33 -11.70 -27.55
N ILE A 229 -2.90 -10.46 -27.27
CA ILE A 229 -1.94 -10.16 -26.22
C ILE A 229 -2.66 -9.46 -25.08
N ILE A 230 -2.47 -9.97 -23.85
CA ILE A 230 -2.99 -9.38 -22.61
C ILE A 230 -1.82 -9.03 -21.72
N ILE A 231 -1.65 -7.76 -21.36
CA ILE A 231 -0.51 -7.30 -20.56
C ILE A 231 -1.01 -6.75 -19.23
N ALA A 232 -0.63 -7.41 -18.15
CA ALA A 232 -0.90 -6.95 -16.80
C ALA A 232 0.30 -6.16 -16.26
N THR A 233 0.04 -4.94 -15.78
CA THR A 233 1.06 -4.05 -15.23
C THR A 233 0.48 -3.16 -14.13
N PHE A 234 1.33 -2.45 -13.40
CA PHE A 234 0.90 -1.40 -12.49
C PHE A 234 0.24 -0.25 -13.25
N ALA A 235 -0.91 0.19 -12.78
CA ALA A 235 -1.63 1.30 -13.41
C ALA A 235 -0.81 2.60 -13.42
N SER A 236 -0.01 2.82 -12.40
CA SER A 236 0.85 4.00 -12.24
C SER A 236 2.07 4.04 -13.17
N ASN A 237 2.45 2.91 -13.79
CA ASN A 237 3.60 2.86 -14.69
C ASN A 237 3.21 3.34 -16.11
N VAL A 238 3.05 4.66 -16.25
CA VAL A 238 2.65 5.32 -17.51
C VAL A 238 3.68 5.08 -18.62
N ASP A 239 4.96 5.00 -18.28
CA ASP A 239 6.05 4.71 -19.24
C ASP A 239 5.89 3.31 -19.84
N ARG A 240 5.52 2.31 -19.04
CA ARG A 240 5.23 0.96 -19.51
C ARG A 240 4.03 0.93 -20.44
N VAL A 241 2.96 1.63 -20.05
CA VAL A 241 1.75 1.78 -20.88
C VAL A 241 2.10 2.43 -22.22
N GLN A 242 2.93 3.49 -22.24
CA GLN A 242 3.38 4.12 -23.48
C GLN A 242 4.15 3.14 -24.37
N GLN A 243 5.04 2.33 -23.80
CA GLN A 243 5.79 1.34 -24.56
C GLN A 243 4.87 0.26 -25.16
N ILE A 244 3.85 -0.18 -24.42
CA ILE A 244 2.86 -1.14 -24.93
C ILE A 244 2.05 -0.52 -26.08
N ILE A 245 1.63 0.73 -25.95
CA ILE A 245 0.87 1.46 -27.00
C ILE A 245 1.74 1.61 -28.25
N ASN A 246 3.03 1.97 -28.10
CA ASN A 246 3.95 2.10 -29.23
C ASN A 246 4.14 0.76 -29.97
N CYS A 247 4.24 -0.36 -29.23
CA CYS A 247 4.28 -1.69 -29.83
C CYS A 247 2.94 -2.02 -30.55
N ALA A 248 1.81 -1.74 -29.92
CA ALA A 248 0.50 -1.98 -30.53
C ALA A 248 0.33 -1.20 -31.85
N GLU A 249 0.74 0.07 -31.88
CA GLU A 249 0.74 0.88 -33.10
C GLU A 249 1.65 0.29 -34.19
N LYS A 250 2.90 -0.04 -33.83
CA LYS A 250 3.88 -0.64 -34.76
C LYS A 250 3.35 -1.91 -35.42
N TYR A 251 2.62 -2.75 -34.67
CA TYR A 251 2.09 -4.02 -35.16
C TYR A 251 0.63 -3.91 -35.65
N GLY A 252 0.07 -2.70 -35.75
CA GLY A 252 -1.28 -2.46 -36.29
C GLY A 252 -2.42 -3.00 -35.41
N ARG A 253 -2.20 -3.04 -34.08
CA ARG A 253 -3.17 -3.57 -33.12
C ARG A 253 -3.97 -2.46 -32.46
N LYS A 254 -5.22 -2.78 -32.07
CA LYS A 254 -6.07 -1.95 -31.22
C LYS A 254 -5.83 -2.30 -29.76
N VAL A 255 -5.95 -1.31 -28.89
CA VAL A 255 -5.71 -1.44 -27.45
C VAL A 255 -7.01 -1.23 -26.68
N ALA A 256 -7.40 -2.20 -25.88
CA ALA A 256 -8.46 -2.04 -24.88
C ALA A 256 -7.82 -1.95 -23.47
N ILE A 257 -8.42 -1.10 -22.63
CA ILE A 257 -7.93 -0.89 -21.26
C ILE A 257 -8.95 -1.46 -20.29
N GLU A 258 -8.51 -2.29 -19.34
CA GLU A 258 -9.39 -2.90 -18.35
C GLU A 258 -8.81 -2.75 -16.93
N GLY A 259 -9.71 -2.42 -16.00
CA GLY A 259 -9.38 -2.08 -14.63
C GLY A 259 -9.56 -0.59 -14.33
N ARG A 260 -10.32 -0.29 -13.27
CA ARG A 260 -10.72 1.10 -12.93
C ARG A 260 -9.52 2.02 -12.73
N SER A 261 -8.53 1.60 -11.95
CA SER A 261 -7.32 2.40 -11.70
C SER A 261 -6.52 2.65 -12.97
N MET A 262 -6.42 1.64 -13.86
CA MET A 262 -5.73 1.77 -15.15
C MET A 262 -6.40 2.82 -16.03
N VAL A 263 -7.73 2.76 -16.18
CA VAL A 263 -8.50 3.74 -16.97
C VAL A 263 -8.33 5.15 -16.41
N ASN A 264 -8.41 5.31 -15.08
CA ASN A 264 -8.25 6.61 -14.42
C ASN A 264 -6.86 7.22 -14.67
N ILE A 265 -5.79 6.45 -14.44
CA ILE A 265 -4.41 6.93 -14.61
C ILE A 265 -4.12 7.26 -16.07
N ILE A 266 -4.55 6.42 -17.01
CA ILE A 266 -4.34 6.66 -18.45
C ILE A 266 -5.06 7.94 -18.90
N SER A 267 -6.31 8.16 -18.43
CA SER A 267 -7.05 9.41 -18.73
C SER A 267 -6.29 10.63 -18.23
N ILE A 268 -5.88 10.62 -16.96
CA ILE A 268 -5.13 11.73 -16.35
C ILE A 268 -3.80 11.96 -17.08
N ALA A 269 -3.03 10.90 -17.33
CA ALA A 269 -1.74 11.01 -18.00
C ALA A 269 -1.87 11.55 -19.44
N SER A 270 -2.90 11.14 -20.16
CA SER A 270 -3.19 11.64 -21.51
C SER A 270 -3.62 13.11 -21.48
N GLU A 271 -4.56 13.49 -20.62
CA GLU A 271 -5.02 14.87 -20.47
C GLU A 271 -3.91 15.84 -20.08
N LEU A 272 -2.97 15.39 -19.24
CA LEU A 272 -1.84 16.19 -18.79
C LEU A 272 -0.64 16.17 -19.74
N GLY A 273 -0.67 15.33 -20.79
CA GLY A 273 0.37 15.23 -21.82
C GLY A 273 1.56 14.33 -21.45
N TYR A 274 1.37 13.39 -20.51
CA TYR A 274 2.38 12.38 -20.14
C TYR A 274 2.24 11.09 -20.93
N LEU A 275 1.14 10.91 -21.66
CA LEU A 275 0.88 9.76 -22.51
C LEU A 275 0.45 10.25 -23.89
N SER A 276 1.11 9.75 -24.94
CA SER A 276 0.73 10.03 -26.34
C SER A 276 -0.10 8.87 -26.87
N LEU A 277 -1.31 9.18 -27.28
CA LEU A 277 -2.25 8.21 -27.83
C LEU A 277 -2.41 8.46 -29.34
N PRO A 278 -2.00 7.53 -30.23
CA PRO A 278 -2.32 7.60 -31.64
C PRO A 278 -3.83 7.60 -31.89
N ASP A 279 -4.28 8.26 -32.95
CA ASP A 279 -5.68 8.32 -33.33
C ASP A 279 -6.29 6.93 -33.49
N ASN A 280 -7.43 6.71 -32.87
CA ASN A 280 -8.19 5.45 -32.94
C ASN A 280 -7.42 4.20 -32.47
N ILE A 281 -6.34 4.33 -31.68
CA ILE A 281 -5.61 3.18 -31.11
C ILE A 281 -6.45 2.52 -30.00
N LEU A 282 -7.08 3.33 -29.15
CA LEU A 282 -7.93 2.84 -28.06
C LEU A 282 -9.32 2.47 -28.55
N ILE A 283 -9.81 1.34 -28.07
CA ILE A 283 -11.19 0.85 -28.29
C ILE A 283 -11.81 0.47 -26.96
N ASP A 284 -13.14 0.52 -26.88
CA ASP A 284 -13.85 -0.04 -25.74
C ASP A 284 -13.68 -1.56 -25.69
N VAL A 285 -13.67 -2.11 -24.48
CA VAL A 285 -13.49 -3.55 -24.29
C VAL A 285 -14.59 -4.39 -24.95
N GLU A 286 -15.81 -3.85 -25.09
CA GLU A 286 -16.91 -4.46 -25.83
C GLU A 286 -16.64 -4.59 -27.34
N GLN A 287 -15.85 -3.68 -27.89
CA GLN A 287 -15.48 -3.67 -29.32
C GLN A 287 -14.42 -4.71 -29.68
N LEU A 288 -13.74 -5.33 -28.69
CA LEU A 288 -12.77 -6.41 -28.93
C LEU A 288 -13.33 -7.53 -29.81
N ARG A 289 -14.62 -7.81 -29.72
CA ARG A 289 -15.30 -8.86 -30.51
C ARG A 289 -15.38 -8.51 -32.00
N SER A 290 -15.19 -7.25 -32.35
CA SER A 290 -15.25 -6.77 -33.74
C SER A 290 -13.90 -6.82 -34.45
N TYR A 291 -12.85 -7.20 -33.74
CA TYR A 291 -11.49 -7.31 -34.26
C TYR A 291 -10.98 -8.75 -34.12
N PRO A 292 -10.19 -9.26 -35.08
CA PRO A 292 -9.52 -10.54 -34.94
C PRO A 292 -8.50 -10.48 -33.78
N ASP A 293 -8.25 -11.63 -33.15
CA ASP A 293 -7.40 -11.70 -31.94
C ASP A 293 -5.99 -11.13 -32.18
N GLU A 294 -5.40 -11.38 -33.35
CA GLU A 294 -4.10 -10.87 -33.75
C GLU A 294 -4.03 -9.34 -33.90
N GLN A 295 -5.16 -8.67 -33.92
CA GLN A 295 -5.24 -7.21 -33.98
C GLN A 295 -5.58 -6.58 -32.64
N THR A 296 -5.57 -7.33 -31.56
CA THR A 296 -5.98 -6.81 -30.25
C THR A 296 -4.92 -6.95 -29.19
N VAL A 297 -4.85 -5.94 -28.31
CA VAL A 297 -4.08 -5.92 -27.07
C VAL A 297 -5.00 -5.48 -25.95
N ILE A 298 -4.88 -6.11 -24.78
CA ILE A 298 -5.57 -5.69 -23.58
C ILE A 298 -4.53 -5.28 -22.55
N ILE A 299 -4.59 -4.04 -22.05
CA ILE A 299 -3.80 -3.60 -20.90
C ILE A 299 -4.69 -3.70 -19.67
N THR A 300 -4.22 -4.38 -18.63
CA THR A 300 -5.06 -4.68 -17.46
C THR A 300 -4.33 -4.56 -16.14
N THR A 301 -5.09 -4.41 -15.06
CA THR A 301 -4.61 -4.54 -13.67
C THR A 301 -4.68 -5.99 -13.19
N GLY A 302 -4.11 -6.26 -12.00
CA GLY A 302 -4.14 -7.58 -11.38
C GLY A 302 -2.85 -8.36 -11.52
N SER A 303 -1.76 -7.68 -11.83
CA SER A 303 -0.43 -8.27 -11.89
C SER A 303 0.13 -8.68 -10.51
N GLN A 304 -0.54 -8.28 -9.42
CA GLN A 304 -0.19 -8.63 -8.04
C GLN A 304 -1.06 -9.73 -7.43
N GLY A 305 -1.98 -10.28 -8.19
CA GLY A 305 -2.80 -11.38 -7.73
C GLY A 305 -4.02 -10.98 -6.89
N GLU A 306 -4.35 -9.70 -6.84
CA GLU A 306 -5.51 -9.21 -6.11
C GLU A 306 -6.80 -9.84 -6.66
N SER A 307 -7.59 -10.45 -5.80
CA SER A 307 -8.75 -11.26 -6.20
C SER A 307 -9.82 -10.48 -6.98
N MET A 308 -9.96 -9.19 -6.68
CA MET A 308 -10.94 -8.30 -7.33
C MET A 308 -10.40 -7.59 -8.58
N ALA A 309 -9.11 -7.72 -8.89
CA ALA A 309 -8.51 -7.12 -10.06
C ALA A 309 -8.98 -7.74 -11.38
N ALA A 310 -8.83 -7.01 -12.47
CA ALA A 310 -9.39 -7.42 -13.75
C ALA A 310 -8.79 -8.74 -14.25
N LEU A 311 -7.46 -8.92 -14.20
CA LEU A 311 -6.82 -10.17 -14.64
C LEU A 311 -7.25 -11.37 -13.80
N SER A 312 -7.34 -11.22 -12.47
CA SER A 312 -7.79 -12.30 -11.57
C SER A 312 -9.21 -12.75 -11.91
N ARG A 313 -10.11 -11.79 -12.18
CA ARG A 313 -11.47 -12.08 -12.64
C ARG A 313 -11.52 -12.73 -14.01
N MET A 314 -10.59 -12.40 -14.92
CA MET A 314 -10.45 -13.09 -16.22
C MET A 314 -9.96 -14.53 -16.01
N ALA A 315 -8.98 -14.73 -15.15
CA ALA A 315 -8.41 -16.03 -14.83
C ALA A 315 -9.46 -16.98 -14.23
N ASN A 316 -10.23 -16.54 -13.24
CA ASN A 316 -11.26 -17.35 -12.60
C ASN A 316 -12.62 -17.41 -13.37
N GLY A 317 -12.73 -16.70 -14.50
CA GLY A 317 -13.91 -16.73 -15.37
C GLY A 317 -15.08 -15.86 -14.90
N THR A 318 -14.89 -14.98 -13.91
CA THR A 318 -15.94 -14.06 -13.39
C THR A 318 -15.94 -12.68 -14.06
N HIS A 319 -14.99 -12.43 -14.96
CA HIS A 319 -14.94 -11.17 -15.70
C HIS A 319 -16.05 -11.12 -16.75
N ARG A 320 -16.91 -10.08 -16.71
CA ARG A 320 -18.14 -10.00 -17.52
C ARG A 320 -17.92 -9.80 -19.01
N LYS A 321 -16.79 -9.16 -19.41
CA LYS A 321 -16.55 -8.69 -20.77
C LYS A 321 -15.46 -9.47 -21.51
N VAL A 322 -14.47 -9.98 -20.80
CA VAL A 322 -13.29 -10.67 -21.35
C VAL A 322 -13.20 -12.07 -20.77
N SER A 323 -13.08 -13.07 -21.65
CA SER A 323 -12.78 -14.46 -21.29
C SER A 323 -11.40 -14.82 -21.85
N ILE A 324 -10.62 -15.56 -21.09
CA ILE A 324 -9.33 -16.10 -21.53
C ILE A 324 -9.60 -17.20 -22.57
N LYS A 325 -8.86 -17.15 -23.65
CA LYS A 325 -8.92 -18.12 -24.76
C LYS A 325 -7.66 -18.98 -24.78
N PRO A 326 -7.74 -20.23 -25.27
CA PRO A 326 -6.55 -20.98 -25.65
C PRO A 326 -5.68 -20.16 -26.64
N ASN A 327 -4.37 -20.19 -26.45
CA ASN A 327 -3.39 -19.40 -27.22
C ASN A 327 -3.40 -17.88 -26.99
N ASP A 328 -4.14 -17.35 -26.01
CA ASP A 328 -3.86 -15.98 -25.56
C ASP A 328 -2.42 -15.89 -25.04
N THR A 329 -1.71 -14.82 -25.40
CA THR A 329 -0.40 -14.52 -24.80
C THR A 329 -0.63 -13.52 -23.66
N ILE A 330 -0.29 -13.95 -22.44
CA ILE A 330 -0.51 -13.14 -21.24
C ILE A 330 0.84 -12.76 -20.64
N VAL A 331 1.08 -11.47 -20.51
CA VAL A 331 2.37 -10.92 -20.06
C VAL A 331 2.18 -10.27 -18.68
N PHE A 332 2.90 -10.77 -17.67
CA PHE A 332 3.01 -10.13 -16.36
C PHE A 332 4.18 -9.14 -16.40
N SER A 333 3.87 -7.87 -16.67
CA SER A 333 4.87 -6.82 -16.78
C SER A 333 5.08 -6.10 -15.44
N SER A 334 5.17 -6.87 -14.37
CA SER A 334 5.53 -6.45 -13.01
C SER A 334 6.08 -7.64 -12.24
N ASN A 335 6.93 -7.40 -11.24
CA ASN A 335 7.31 -8.43 -10.26
C ASN A 335 6.30 -8.45 -9.10
N PRO A 336 6.07 -9.59 -8.46
CA PRO A 336 5.30 -9.63 -7.23
C PRO A 336 5.91 -8.71 -6.17
N ILE A 337 5.07 -7.93 -5.49
CA ILE A 337 5.44 -7.24 -4.26
C ILE A 337 5.66 -8.33 -3.19
N PRO A 338 6.65 -8.19 -2.28
CA PRO A 338 6.85 -9.16 -1.21
C PRO A 338 5.54 -9.49 -0.47
N GLY A 339 5.25 -10.80 -0.36
CA GLY A 339 3.99 -11.32 0.18
C GLY A 339 2.95 -11.74 -0.86
N ASN A 340 3.02 -11.26 -2.11
CA ASN A 340 2.05 -11.58 -3.15
C ASN A 340 2.44 -12.77 -4.06
N GLU A 341 3.60 -13.39 -3.83
CA GLU A 341 4.16 -14.43 -4.71
C GLU A 341 3.21 -15.61 -4.90
N LYS A 342 2.55 -16.05 -3.82
CA LYS A 342 1.61 -17.17 -3.84
C LYS A 342 0.37 -16.84 -4.67
N SER A 343 -0.19 -15.65 -4.50
CA SER A 343 -1.38 -15.20 -5.22
C SER A 343 -1.10 -15.04 -6.71
N VAL A 344 0.03 -14.43 -7.07
CA VAL A 344 0.47 -14.29 -8.47
C VAL A 344 0.70 -15.65 -9.11
N THR A 345 1.40 -16.58 -8.43
CA THR A 345 1.61 -17.95 -8.92
C THR A 345 0.28 -18.68 -9.13
N GLY A 346 -0.68 -18.50 -8.24
CA GLY A 346 -2.02 -19.07 -8.38
C GLY A 346 -2.70 -18.63 -9.68
N ILE A 347 -2.67 -17.32 -9.98
CA ILE A 347 -3.26 -16.78 -11.22
C ILE A 347 -2.52 -17.27 -12.45
N ILE A 348 -1.19 -17.33 -12.44
CA ILE A 348 -0.40 -17.87 -13.56
C ILE A 348 -0.85 -19.30 -13.87
N ASN A 349 -0.98 -20.14 -12.84
CA ASN A 349 -1.44 -21.53 -13.02
C ASN A 349 -2.86 -21.61 -13.60
N GLU A 350 -3.80 -20.80 -13.12
CA GLU A 350 -5.17 -20.74 -13.65
C GLU A 350 -5.20 -20.36 -15.13
N LEU A 351 -4.38 -19.39 -15.54
CA LEU A 351 -4.27 -18.93 -16.92
C LEU A 351 -3.68 -20.03 -17.82
N MET A 352 -2.61 -20.69 -17.37
CA MET A 352 -2.00 -21.83 -18.08
C MET A 352 -2.96 -23.02 -18.22
N MET A 353 -3.76 -23.32 -17.20
CA MET A 353 -4.80 -24.36 -17.27
C MET A 353 -5.88 -24.06 -18.31
N LYS A 354 -6.10 -22.80 -18.65
CA LYS A 354 -7.00 -22.37 -19.74
C LYS A 354 -6.35 -22.41 -21.12
N GLY A 355 -5.10 -22.85 -21.22
CA GLY A 355 -4.34 -22.95 -22.47
C GLY A 355 -3.69 -21.63 -22.93
N ALA A 356 -3.58 -20.64 -22.05
CA ALA A 356 -2.87 -19.41 -22.35
C ALA A 356 -1.35 -19.61 -22.26
N ASP A 357 -0.60 -18.90 -23.10
CA ASP A 357 0.84 -18.76 -23.00
C ASP A 357 1.20 -17.61 -22.08
N VAL A 358 1.89 -17.90 -20.94
CA VAL A 358 2.12 -16.90 -19.89
C VAL A 358 3.59 -16.55 -19.79
N ILE A 359 3.91 -15.27 -20.01
CA ILE A 359 5.26 -14.68 -19.97
C ILE A 359 5.38 -13.82 -18.71
N PHE A 360 6.32 -14.14 -17.83
CA PHE A 360 6.53 -13.43 -16.57
C PHE A 360 8.00 -13.18 -16.22
N GLN A 361 8.92 -13.45 -17.14
CA GLN A 361 10.36 -13.21 -16.99
C GLN A 361 10.81 -12.06 -17.89
N ASP A 362 11.78 -11.26 -17.40
CA ASP A 362 12.45 -10.18 -18.12
C ASP A 362 11.56 -9.03 -18.66
N VAL A 363 10.30 -9.00 -18.25
CA VAL A 363 9.31 -7.98 -18.67
C VAL A 363 9.08 -6.88 -17.64
N HIS A 364 9.97 -6.76 -16.66
CA HIS A 364 9.89 -5.77 -15.60
C HIS A 364 11.24 -5.23 -15.19
N VAL A 365 11.28 -3.95 -14.87
CA VAL A 365 12.41 -3.25 -14.26
C VAL A 365 11.92 -2.50 -13.03
N SER A 366 12.66 -2.60 -11.91
CA SER A 366 12.34 -1.91 -10.67
C SER A 366 12.37 -0.38 -10.84
N GLY A 367 11.54 0.32 -10.07
CA GLY A 367 11.58 1.76 -9.92
C GLY A 367 12.60 2.26 -8.90
N HIS A 368 13.17 1.36 -8.08
CA HIS A 368 14.03 1.70 -6.94
C HIS A 368 15.51 1.49 -7.25
N ALA A 369 16.33 2.33 -6.60
CA ALA A 369 17.78 2.35 -6.71
C ALA A 369 18.44 1.08 -6.16
N CYS A 370 19.32 0.46 -6.95
CA CYS A 370 20.23 -0.58 -6.50
C CYS A 370 21.48 0.02 -5.82
N GLN A 371 22.40 -0.83 -5.35
CA GLN A 371 23.55 -0.41 -4.53
C GLN A 371 24.40 0.70 -5.18
N GLU A 372 24.69 0.60 -6.48
CA GLU A 372 25.54 1.58 -7.14
C GLU A 372 24.81 2.90 -7.43
N ASP A 373 23.48 2.86 -7.64
CA ASP A 373 22.66 4.07 -7.71
C ASP A 373 22.67 4.82 -6.36
N ILE A 374 22.52 4.08 -5.26
CA ILE A 374 22.55 4.60 -3.90
C ILE A 374 23.91 5.24 -3.62
N LYS A 375 25.04 4.52 -3.90
CA LYS A 375 26.41 5.04 -3.73
C LYS A 375 26.64 6.32 -4.52
N LEU A 376 26.10 6.40 -5.74
CA LEU A 376 26.21 7.60 -6.57
C LEU A 376 25.56 8.81 -5.90
N ILE A 377 24.34 8.67 -5.40
CA ILE A 377 23.63 9.75 -4.69
C ILE A 377 24.37 10.15 -3.40
N TYR A 378 24.84 9.19 -2.59
CA TYR A 378 25.67 9.48 -1.42
C TYR A 378 26.92 10.29 -1.78
N SER A 379 27.60 9.90 -2.87
CA SER A 379 28.83 10.58 -3.32
C SER A 379 28.56 12.00 -3.83
N LEU A 380 27.43 12.24 -4.48
CA LEU A 380 27.05 13.58 -4.97
C LEU A 380 26.57 14.49 -3.84
N VAL A 381 25.75 13.98 -2.94
CA VAL A 381 25.15 14.74 -1.84
C VAL A 381 26.14 14.94 -0.70
N ASN A 382 27.02 13.97 -0.46
CA ASN A 382 28.02 13.95 0.63
C ASN A 382 27.44 14.44 1.98
N PRO A 383 26.40 13.77 2.50
CA PRO A 383 25.71 14.21 3.71
C PRO A 383 26.56 13.97 4.95
N LYS A 384 26.32 14.78 6.00
CA LYS A 384 26.92 14.50 7.32
C LYS A 384 26.33 13.25 7.97
N TYR A 385 25.02 13.04 7.82
CA TYR A 385 24.30 11.88 8.38
C TYR A 385 23.56 11.11 7.28
N ALA A 386 23.71 9.79 7.33
CA ALA A 386 22.99 8.82 6.50
C ALA A 386 21.74 8.33 7.25
N ILE A 387 20.56 8.45 6.64
CA ILE A 387 19.29 8.00 7.21
C ILE A 387 18.60 7.11 6.17
N PRO A 388 18.74 5.78 6.27
CA PRO A 388 17.96 4.85 5.45
C PRO A 388 16.45 5.05 5.67
N VAL A 389 15.67 5.12 4.60
CA VAL A 389 14.21 5.21 4.66
C VAL A 389 13.57 4.29 3.61
N HIS A 390 12.27 4.09 3.70
CA HIS A 390 11.46 3.30 2.78
C HIS A 390 11.93 1.84 2.67
N GLY A 391 11.29 0.93 3.39
CA GLY A 391 11.58 -0.50 3.36
C GLY A 391 11.47 -1.19 4.71
N GLU A 392 11.49 -2.51 4.65
CA GLU A 392 11.59 -3.37 5.83
C GLU A 392 12.94 -3.17 6.53
N TYR A 393 13.04 -3.58 7.78
CA TYR A 393 14.27 -3.42 8.58
C TYR A 393 15.53 -3.96 7.89
N LYS A 394 15.42 -5.10 7.18
CA LYS A 394 16.56 -5.66 6.41
C LYS A 394 17.09 -4.71 5.33
N HIS A 395 16.18 -3.98 4.66
CA HIS A 395 16.54 -3.02 3.62
C HIS A 395 17.27 -1.80 4.21
N LEU A 396 16.78 -1.30 5.37
CA LEU A 396 17.42 -0.21 6.09
C LEU A 396 18.83 -0.58 6.54
N VAL A 397 19.00 -1.81 7.06
CA VAL A 397 20.32 -2.35 7.43
C VAL A 397 21.23 -2.52 6.22
N ALA A 398 20.70 -3.00 5.10
CA ALA A 398 21.49 -3.15 3.86
C ALA A 398 22.02 -1.79 3.38
N GLN A 399 21.19 -0.74 3.42
CA GLN A 399 21.63 0.60 3.05
C GLN A 399 22.61 1.20 4.05
N ALA A 400 22.44 0.95 5.36
CA ALA A 400 23.42 1.35 6.37
C ALA A 400 24.80 0.77 6.06
N LYS A 401 24.88 -0.51 5.66
CA LYS A 401 26.13 -1.15 5.22
C LYS A 401 26.74 -0.48 3.97
N ILE A 402 25.90 0.02 3.05
CA ILE A 402 26.40 0.80 1.91
C ILE A 402 27.06 2.10 2.40
N ALA A 403 26.44 2.79 3.35
CA ALA A 403 27.03 4.00 3.94
C ALA A 403 28.35 3.68 4.66
N GLU A 404 28.45 2.58 5.42
CA GLU A 404 29.70 2.11 6.04
C GLU A 404 30.79 1.86 4.97
N GLN A 405 30.46 1.22 3.84
CA GLN A 405 31.40 1.01 2.72
C GLN A 405 31.92 2.33 2.11
N LEU A 406 31.12 3.40 2.21
CA LEU A 406 31.51 4.74 1.77
C LEU A 406 32.30 5.53 2.83
N GLY A 407 32.55 4.92 4.01
CA GLY A 407 33.38 5.49 5.07
C GLY A 407 32.60 6.22 6.16
N TYR A 408 31.27 6.11 6.21
CA TYR A 408 30.48 6.62 7.33
C TYR A 408 30.66 5.71 8.54
N ASP A 409 30.95 6.30 9.69
CA ASP A 409 30.94 5.56 10.96
C ASP A 409 29.51 5.41 11.52
N THR A 410 29.35 4.56 12.50
CA THR A 410 28.03 4.25 13.10
C THR A 410 27.36 5.46 13.76
N ASP A 411 28.15 6.45 14.20
CA ASP A 411 27.60 7.67 14.80
C ASP A 411 26.96 8.59 13.75
N HIS A 412 27.33 8.45 12.48
CA HIS A 412 26.78 9.20 11.37
C HIS A 412 25.69 8.44 10.58
N ILE A 413 25.44 7.18 10.92
CA ILE A 413 24.35 6.39 10.33
C ILE A 413 23.21 6.29 11.34
N LYS A 414 21.99 6.66 10.94
CA LYS A 414 20.80 6.65 11.79
C LYS A 414 19.72 5.78 11.19
N ILE A 415 19.63 4.52 11.65
CA ILE A 415 18.50 3.65 11.38
C ILE A 415 17.42 4.02 12.39
N LEU A 416 16.29 4.51 11.90
CA LEU A 416 15.15 4.93 12.69
C LEU A 416 14.03 3.90 12.60
N SER A 417 13.21 3.83 13.64
CA SER A 417 11.90 3.18 13.63
C SER A 417 10.79 4.22 13.49
N SER A 418 9.62 3.81 13.00
CA SER A 418 8.45 4.69 13.00
C SER A 418 8.14 5.15 14.43
N GLY A 419 7.90 6.45 14.59
CA GLY A 419 7.69 7.12 15.88
C GLY A 419 8.93 7.68 16.54
N ASP A 420 10.13 7.36 16.11
CA ASP A 420 11.36 7.92 16.67
C ASP A 420 11.44 9.43 16.40
N VAL A 421 11.89 10.19 17.40
CA VAL A 421 12.17 11.63 17.29
C VAL A 421 13.68 11.82 17.18
N LEU A 422 14.17 12.00 15.95
CA LEU A 422 15.56 12.34 15.70
C LEU A 422 15.76 13.85 15.77
N GLU A 423 16.47 14.32 16.81
CA GLU A 423 16.93 15.71 16.89
C GLU A 423 18.31 15.84 16.24
N ILE A 424 18.42 16.75 15.26
CA ILE A 424 19.63 16.87 14.43
C ILE A 424 19.99 18.35 14.18
N ASN A 425 21.27 18.67 14.24
CA ASN A 425 21.89 19.92 13.80
C ASN A 425 23.37 19.70 13.43
N GLU A 426 24.12 20.78 13.23
CA GLU A 426 25.56 20.70 12.93
C GLU A 426 26.37 20.05 14.06
N ASP A 427 25.93 20.10 15.32
CA ASP A 427 26.67 19.61 16.49
C ASP A 427 26.43 18.11 16.74
N GLY A 428 25.29 17.57 16.29
CA GLY A 428 24.97 16.15 16.52
C GLY A 428 23.60 15.72 16.02
N ALA A 429 23.40 14.39 16.03
CA ALA A 429 22.13 13.74 15.73
C ALA A 429 21.84 12.66 16.77
N LYS A 430 20.70 12.76 17.46
CA LYS A 430 20.31 11.83 18.53
C LYS A 430 18.81 11.59 18.53
N VAL A 431 18.41 10.33 18.67
CA VAL A 431 17.02 9.97 19.00
C VAL A 431 16.78 10.36 20.46
N THR A 432 15.83 11.27 20.68
CA THR A 432 15.56 11.88 22.00
C THR A 432 14.27 11.41 22.64
N GLY A 433 13.40 10.75 21.87
CA GLY A 433 12.12 10.23 22.35
C GLY A 433 11.38 9.50 21.27
N ARG A 434 10.12 9.18 21.55
CA ARG A 434 9.18 8.57 20.60
C ARG A 434 7.83 9.28 20.68
N VAL A 435 7.15 9.37 19.56
CA VAL A 435 5.74 9.79 19.47
C VAL A 435 4.86 8.56 19.25
N HIS A 436 3.57 8.71 19.52
CA HIS A 436 2.60 7.68 19.21
C HIS A 436 2.47 7.53 17.70
N VAL A 437 2.56 6.29 17.23
CA VAL A 437 2.34 5.88 15.85
C VAL A 437 1.58 4.56 15.84
N GLY A 438 0.89 4.25 14.76
CA GLY A 438 0.13 3.00 14.65
C GLY A 438 -0.58 2.88 13.32
N ASN A 439 -1.26 1.77 13.17
CA ASN A 439 -2.06 1.42 12.01
C ASN A 439 -3.52 1.76 12.28
N VAL A 440 -4.09 2.65 11.49
CA VAL A 440 -5.53 2.95 11.49
C VAL A 440 -6.18 2.19 10.34
N MET A 441 -7.04 1.25 10.66
CA MET A 441 -7.69 0.39 9.68
C MET A 441 -8.89 1.09 9.06
N VAL A 442 -9.07 0.91 7.76
CA VAL A 442 -10.23 1.40 7.01
C VAL A 442 -10.99 0.20 6.45
N ASP A 443 -12.28 0.15 6.76
CA ASP A 443 -13.22 -0.89 6.32
C ASP A 443 -14.48 -0.20 5.78
N GLY A 444 -14.66 -0.19 4.47
CA GLY A 444 -15.73 0.53 3.81
C GLY A 444 -15.70 2.02 4.11
N LEU A 445 -16.72 2.51 4.83
CA LEU A 445 -16.81 3.90 5.26
C LEU A 445 -16.23 4.14 6.67
N GLY A 446 -15.93 3.07 7.42
CA GLY A 446 -15.38 3.12 8.76
C GLY A 446 -13.88 3.41 8.74
N VAL A 447 -13.42 4.33 9.59
CA VAL A 447 -12.01 4.69 9.75
C VAL A 447 -11.65 4.58 11.23
N GLY A 448 -10.82 3.59 11.58
CA GLY A 448 -10.34 3.38 12.94
C GLY A 448 -11.37 2.78 13.92
N ASP A 449 -12.52 2.35 13.44
CA ASP A 449 -13.57 1.68 14.22
C ASP A 449 -13.38 0.16 14.33
N VAL A 450 -12.49 -0.41 13.49
CA VAL A 450 -12.05 -1.80 13.58
C VAL A 450 -10.75 -1.88 14.37
N GLY A 451 -10.78 -2.54 15.52
CA GLY A 451 -9.58 -2.80 16.33
C GLY A 451 -9.26 -4.29 16.43
N ASN A 452 -8.23 -4.63 17.20
CA ASN A 452 -7.74 -6.00 17.38
C ASN A 452 -8.82 -7.00 17.85
N ILE A 453 -9.83 -6.52 18.60
CA ILE A 453 -10.93 -7.38 19.04
C ILE A 453 -11.77 -7.83 17.85
N VAL A 454 -12.13 -6.91 16.96
CA VAL A 454 -12.93 -7.19 15.77
C VAL A 454 -12.17 -8.10 14.80
N LEU A 455 -10.87 -7.84 14.59
CA LEU A 455 -10.03 -8.71 13.75
C LEU A 455 -9.94 -10.14 14.30
N ARG A 456 -9.71 -10.29 15.61
CA ARG A 456 -9.68 -11.60 16.26
C ARG A 456 -11.03 -12.34 16.14
N ASP A 457 -12.15 -11.62 16.23
CA ASP A 457 -13.46 -12.21 16.05
C ASP A 457 -13.67 -12.65 14.59
N ARG A 458 -13.30 -11.81 13.61
CA ARG A 458 -13.32 -12.18 12.17
C ARG A 458 -12.46 -13.40 11.88
N GLN A 459 -11.25 -13.46 12.45
CA GLN A 459 -10.35 -14.59 12.29
C GLN A 459 -10.98 -15.87 12.84
N ARG A 460 -11.52 -15.82 14.08
CA ARG A 460 -12.20 -16.97 14.69
C ARG A 460 -13.40 -17.44 13.87
N LEU A 461 -14.21 -16.49 13.35
CA LEU A 461 -15.32 -16.81 12.45
C LEU A 461 -14.86 -17.46 11.14
N ALA A 462 -13.73 -17.01 10.58
CA ALA A 462 -13.17 -17.56 9.35
C ALA A 462 -12.57 -18.96 9.53
N GLU A 463 -11.90 -19.22 10.67
CA GLU A 463 -11.21 -20.48 10.95
C GLU A 463 -12.18 -21.58 11.45
N ASP A 464 -12.99 -21.26 12.46
CA ASP A 464 -13.77 -22.26 13.22
C ASP A 464 -15.29 -22.07 13.11
N GLY A 465 -15.74 -20.93 12.55
CA GLY A 465 -17.17 -20.66 12.38
C GLY A 465 -17.88 -20.21 13.66
N ILE A 466 -19.22 -20.33 13.66
CA ILE A 466 -20.10 -19.86 14.74
C ILE A 466 -21.12 -20.93 15.13
N ILE A 467 -21.40 -21.00 16.42
CA ILE A 467 -22.51 -21.74 17.01
C ILE A 467 -23.40 -20.75 17.79
N ILE A 468 -24.68 -20.70 17.49
CA ILE A 468 -25.68 -19.91 18.19
C ILE A 468 -26.57 -20.88 19.00
N VAL A 469 -26.72 -20.61 20.28
CA VAL A 469 -27.61 -21.37 21.18
C VAL A 469 -28.78 -20.48 21.57
N VAL A 470 -29.99 -20.89 21.24
CA VAL A 470 -31.21 -20.13 21.54
C VAL A 470 -32.00 -20.84 22.65
N MET A 471 -32.33 -20.13 23.71
CA MET A 471 -33.04 -20.66 24.87
C MET A 471 -34.12 -19.67 25.33
N THR A 472 -35.26 -20.21 25.79
CA THR A 472 -36.32 -19.43 26.42
C THR A 472 -36.41 -19.82 27.88
N LEU A 473 -36.29 -18.85 28.78
CA LEU A 473 -36.32 -19.05 30.22
C LEU A 473 -37.55 -18.38 30.84
N GLU A 474 -38.09 -18.97 31.92
CA GLU A 474 -39.15 -18.37 32.71
C GLU A 474 -38.60 -17.23 33.57
N ALA A 475 -39.32 -16.09 33.56
CA ALA A 475 -38.99 -14.95 34.38
C ALA A 475 -38.96 -15.26 35.88
N GLY A 476 -37.87 -14.95 36.56
CA GLY A 476 -37.67 -15.10 37.99
C GLY A 476 -37.25 -16.49 38.48
N SER A 477 -37.60 -17.59 37.79
CA SER A 477 -37.16 -18.94 38.16
C SER A 477 -35.89 -19.37 37.38
N GLY A 478 -35.67 -18.81 36.20
CA GLY A 478 -34.59 -19.24 35.30
C GLY A 478 -34.82 -20.63 34.69
N GLN A 479 -36.03 -21.22 34.84
CA GLN A 479 -36.34 -22.51 34.28
C GLN A 479 -36.40 -22.48 32.76
N LEU A 480 -35.83 -23.48 32.10
CA LEU A 480 -35.86 -23.63 30.64
C LEU A 480 -37.27 -23.99 30.17
N LEU A 481 -37.93 -23.12 29.40
CA LEU A 481 -39.24 -23.33 28.81
C LEU A 481 -39.19 -23.90 27.38
N ALA A 482 -38.19 -23.50 26.61
CA ALA A 482 -38.00 -24.00 25.25
C ALA A 482 -36.52 -23.89 24.81
N GLY A 483 -36.09 -24.80 23.96
CA GLY A 483 -34.69 -24.99 23.56
C GLY A 483 -33.98 -26.00 24.49
N PRO A 484 -32.62 -26.01 24.51
CA PRO A 484 -31.70 -25.22 23.69
C PRO A 484 -31.74 -25.64 22.22
N ASP A 485 -31.94 -24.67 21.33
CA ASP A 485 -31.79 -24.88 19.91
C ASP A 485 -30.41 -24.41 19.44
N ILE A 486 -29.74 -25.25 18.62
CA ILE A 486 -28.39 -24.99 18.18
C ILE A 486 -28.39 -24.70 16.66
N VAL A 487 -27.86 -23.54 16.28
CA VAL A 487 -27.66 -23.16 14.89
C VAL A 487 -26.18 -23.00 14.65
N SER A 488 -25.63 -23.65 13.60
CA SER A 488 -24.22 -23.60 13.27
C SER A 488 -24.01 -23.06 11.84
N ARG A 489 -22.96 -22.26 11.64
CA ARG A 489 -22.48 -21.81 10.33
C ARG A 489 -20.96 -21.79 10.32
N GLY A 490 -20.38 -22.31 9.22
CA GLY A 490 -18.93 -22.34 9.03
C GLY A 490 -18.16 -23.29 9.96
N PHE A 491 -18.83 -24.01 10.87
CA PHE A 491 -18.21 -24.92 11.82
C PHE A 491 -18.21 -26.37 11.30
N VAL A 492 -19.39 -26.97 11.12
CA VAL A 492 -19.58 -28.33 10.61
C VAL A 492 -20.74 -28.36 9.61
N TYR A 493 -20.70 -29.33 8.69
CA TYR A 493 -21.83 -29.59 7.81
C TYR A 493 -22.90 -30.37 8.59
N VAL A 494 -23.95 -29.68 9.04
CA VAL A 494 -24.95 -30.20 9.99
C VAL A 494 -25.53 -31.55 9.57
N ARG A 495 -25.84 -31.76 8.27
CA ARG A 495 -26.39 -33.04 7.76
C ARG A 495 -25.48 -34.27 7.96
N ASN A 496 -24.17 -34.06 8.11
CA ASN A 496 -23.21 -35.14 8.32
C ASN A 496 -22.73 -35.21 9.79
N SER A 497 -23.29 -34.39 10.67
CA SER A 497 -22.85 -34.22 12.05
C SER A 497 -24.02 -34.20 13.02
N GLU A 498 -25.13 -34.93 12.71
CA GLU A 498 -26.32 -35.01 13.52
C GLU A 498 -26.00 -35.51 14.94
N SER A 499 -25.19 -36.58 15.08
CA SER A 499 -24.79 -37.08 16.39
C SER A 499 -24.05 -36.04 17.25
N LEU A 500 -23.12 -35.28 16.65
CA LEU A 500 -22.40 -34.23 17.37
C LEU A 500 -23.35 -33.12 17.87
N MET A 501 -24.34 -32.77 17.05
CA MET A 501 -25.31 -31.73 17.40
C MET A 501 -26.29 -32.22 18.48
N ASP A 502 -26.68 -33.47 18.43
CA ASP A 502 -27.54 -34.10 19.46
C ASP A 502 -26.81 -34.23 20.80
N GLU A 503 -25.54 -34.67 20.79
CA GLU A 503 -24.71 -34.72 21.99
C GLU A 503 -24.45 -33.30 22.55
N ALA A 504 -24.26 -32.30 21.70
CA ALA A 504 -24.15 -30.91 22.11
C ALA A 504 -25.42 -30.40 22.82
N LYS A 505 -26.60 -30.81 22.34
CA LYS A 505 -27.86 -30.50 22.99
C LYS A 505 -27.93 -31.14 24.37
N CYS A 506 -27.60 -32.43 24.53
CA CYS A 506 -27.57 -33.10 25.82
C CYS A 506 -26.65 -32.37 26.82
N VAL A 507 -25.46 -31.95 26.41
CA VAL A 507 -24.52 -31.18 27.25
C VAL A 507 -25.15 -29.86 27.71
N LEU A 508 -25.92 -29.19 26.85
CA LEU A 508 -26.61 -27.95 27.20
C LEU A 508 -27.81 -28.19 28.14
N ASP A 509 -28.58 -29.27 27.90
CA ASP A 509 -29.70 -29.66 28.79
C ASP A 509 -29.18 -29.97 30.19
N ASP A 510 -28.13 -30.80 30.32
CA ASP A 510 -27.50 -31.11 31.63
C ASP A 510 -26.96 -29.84 32.31
N THR A 511 -26.42 -28.89 31.52
CA THR A 511 -25.89 -27.61 32.03
C THR A 511 -27.03 -26.75 32.57
N MET A 512 -28.14 -26.65 31.83
CA MET A 512 -29.33 -25.87 32.26
C MET A 512 -30.00 -26.48 33.47
N GLU A 513 -30.15 -27.81 33.53
CA GLU A 513 -30.70 -28.51 34.72
C GLU A 513 -29.85 -28.20 35.95
N ARG A 514 -28.54 -28.34 35.88
CA ARG A 514 -27.59 -28.01 36.96
C ARG A 514 -27.70 -26.54 37.39
N LEU A 515 -27.89 -25.59 36.48
CA LEU A 515 -28.02 -24.17 36.79
C LEU A 515 -29.35 -23.89 37.50
N THR A 516 -30.45 -24.52 37.08
CA THR A 516 -31.77 -24.43 37.69
C THR A 516 -31.76 -25.00 39.11
N ASP A 517 -31.16 -26.17 39.32
CA ASP A 517 -31.04 -26.80 40.64
C ASP A 517 -30.25 -25.93 41.62
N ASN A 518 -29.30 -25.17 41.14
CA ASN A 518 -28.50 -24.22 41.94
C ASN A 518 -29.15 -22.83 42.05
N ASN A 519 -30.40 -22.65 41.60
CA ASN A 519 -31.11 -21.36 41.57
C ASN A 519 -30.32 -20.22 40.92
N VAL A 520 -29.61 -20.49 39.82
CA VAL A 520 -28.87 -19.46 39.07
C VAL A 520 -29.83 -18.78 38.11
N THR A 521 -30.18 -17.52 38.39
CA THR A 521 -31.07 -16.69 37.55
C THR A 521 -30.36 -15.56 36.85
N ASP A 522 -29.05 -15.34 37.13
CA ASP A 522 -28.25 -14.31 36.49
C ASP A 522 -27.90 -14.70 35.05
N TRP A 523 -28.36 -13.91 34.08
CA TRP A 523 -28.15 -14.17 32.65
C TRP A 523 -26.70 -14.16 32.22
N GLY A 524 -25.88 -13.32 32.84
CA GLY A 524 -24.45 -13.26 32.55
C GLY A 524 -23.77 -14.58 32.91
N LYS A 525 -24.11 -15.11 34.06
CA LYS A 525 -23.61 -16.40 34.55
C LYS A 525 -24.14 -17.56 33.72
N ILE A 526 -25.44 -17.59 33.38
CA ILE A 526 -26.01 -18.61 32.50
C ILE A 526 -25.34 -18.62 31.15
N LYS A 527 -25.18 -17.46 30.50
CA LYS A 527 -24.48 -17.36 29.21
C LYS A 527 -23.05 -17.85 29.28
N THR A 528 -22.33 -17.55 30.35
CA THR A 528 -20.94 -18.00 30.54
C THR A 528 -20.86 -19.51 30.69
N GLU A 529 -21.67 -20.11 31.59
CA GLU A 529 -21.67 -21.55 31.82
C GLU A 529 -22.06 -22.35 30.55
N VAL A 530 -23.09 -21.89 29.82
CA VAL A 530 -23.52 -22.48 28.55
C VAL A 530 -22.41 -22.42 27.51
N LYS A 531 -21.75 -21.27 27.40
CA LYS A 531 -20.64 -21.07 26.48
C LYS A 531 -19.44 -21.96 26.79
N ASP A 532 -19.09 -22.07 28.09
CA ASP A 532 -17.94 -22.83 28.54
C ASP A 532 -18.19 -24.33 28.39
N ALA A 533 -19.37 -24.84 28.84
CA ALA A 533 -19.73 -26.23 28.72
C ALA A 533 -19.75 -26.71 27.25
N LEU A 534 -20.40 -25.93 26.37
CA LEU A 534 -20.46 -26.25 24.97
C LEU A 534 -19.07 -26.12 24.30
N GLY A 535 -18.28 -25.12 24.71
CA GLY A 535 -16.93 -24.91 24.23
C GLY A 535 -15.99 -26.05 24.56
N ASP A 536 -16.04 -26.54 25.79
CA ASP A 536 -15.23 -27.68 26.23
C ASP A 536 -15.64 -28.98 25.51
N PHE A 537 -16.93 -29.22 25.35
CA PHE A 537 -17.46 -30.36 24.61
C PHE A 537 -16.96 -30.32 23.13
N VAL A 538 -17.20 -29.20 22.44
CA VAL A 538 -16.82 -29.05 21.02
C VAL A 538 -15.31 -29.20 20.84
N TRP A 539 -14.52 -28.61 21.74
CA TRP A 539 -13.06 -28.77 21.70
C TRP A 539 -12.62 -30.22 21.93
N LYS A 540 -13.26 -30.92 22.85
CA LYS A 540 -12.94 -32.32 23.13
C LYS A 540 -13.19 -33.18 21.91
N GLU A 541 -14.33 -33.01 21.24
CA GLU A 541 -14.76 -33.85 20.13
C GLU A 541 -14.14 -33.45 18.78
N THR A 542 -13.84 -32.16 18.57
CA THR A 542 -13.44 -31.67 17.23
C THR A 542 -12.06 -31.00 17.17
N LYS A 543 -11.49 -30.62 18.32
CA LYS A 543 -10.29 -29.77 18.41
C LYS A 543 -10.45 -28.39 17.75
N ARG A 544 -11.68 -27.92 17.57
CA ARG A 544 -12.02 -26.59 17.04
C ARG A 544 -12.67 -25.73 18.12
N ARG A 545 -12.57 -24.40 17.99
CA ARG A 545 -13.09 -23.43 18.94
C ARG A 545 -13.98 -22.40 18.26
N PRO A 546 -15.16 -22.78 17.75
CA PRO A 546 -16.08 -21.86 17.10
C PRO A 546 -16.49 -20.73 18.06
N MET A 547 -16.95 -19.61 17.50
CA MET A 547 -17.56 -18.56 18.29
C MET A 547 -18.93 -19.04 18.80
N ILE A 548 -19.11 -19.13 20.11
CA ILE A 548 -20.37 -19.56 20.72
C ILE A 548 -21.12 -18.34 21.26
N ILE A 549 -22.36 -18.15 20.78
CA ILE A 549 -23.23 -17.03 21.16
C ILE A 549 -24.54 -17.57 21.78
N PRO A 550 -24.67 -17.57 23.12
CA PRO A 550 -25.93 -17.86 23.78
C PRO A 550 -26.91 -16.68 23.68
N ILE A 551 -28.12 -16.95 23.17
CA ILE A 551 -29.24 -16.01 23.08
C ILE A 551 -30.31 -16.50 24.09
N ILE A 552 -30.64 -15.68 25.08
CA ILE A 552 -31.64 -15.96 26.07
C ILE A 552 -32.83 -15.04 25.83
N MET A 553 -34.03 -15.62 25.73
CA MET A 553 -35.31 -14.91 25.72
C MET A 553 -36.00 -15.20 27.06
N GLU A 554 -36.62 -14.20 27.67
CA GLU A 554 -37.36 -14.32 28.91
C GLU A 554 -38.86 -14.15 28.63
N VAL A 555 -39.65 -15.01 29.20
CA VAL A 555 -41.12 -15.00 29.07
C VAL A 555 -41.79 -15.08 30.43
#